data_25277d7a18c1cf2a55952bb263fe2c8f
#
_entry.id   25277d7a18c1cf2a55952bb263fe2c8f
#
_cell.length_a   1.000
_cell.length_b   1.000
_cell.length_c   1.000
_cell.angle_alpha   90.00
_cell.angle_beta   90.00
_cell.angle_gamma   90.00
#
_symmetry.space_group_name_H-M   'P 1'
#
loop_
_entity.id
_entity.type
_entity.pdbx_description
1 polymer ?
#
loop_
_entity_poly.entity_id
_entity_poly.type
_entity_poly.pdbx_seq_one_letter_code
_entity_poly.pdbx_strand_id
1 'polypeptide(L)'
;MRYMPIAKVVAGMVLGQEILDGEGKALLEKGTLLGQEETQRLLGLGVSGIYIEDGFSSGVEARGLISPALCQEALRLVHDLFQEEKFREVGQDDIIDLARRIAEELIAGKEMLYDRMDVRAADDYAYFHAVNVAVLSAMLGIQ
;
A
#
# COMPACT_ATOMS: atom_id res chain seq x y z
N MET A 1 7.69 -13.07 6.29
CA MET A 1 7.12 -12.90 4.91
C MET A 1 8.24 -12.65 3.91
N ARG A 2 8.08 -13.16 2.68
CA ARG A 2 9.08 -13.07 1.61
C ARG A 2 8.42 -12.57 0.33
N TYR A 3 9.05 -11.59 -0.33
CA TYR A 3 8.60 -11.13 -1.65
C TYR A 3 8.83 -12.22 -2.69
N MET A 4 7.83 -12.49 -3.52
CA MET A 4 7.87 -13.48 -4.57
C MET A 4 7.25 -12.93 -5.86
N PRO A 5 7.96 -13.01 -7.01
CA PRO A 5 7.37 -12.70 -8.31
C PRO A 5 6.12 -13.55 -8.55
N ILE A 6 5.06 -12.94 -9.10
CA ILE A 6 3.76 -13.62 -9.28
C ILE A 6 3.88 -14.90 -10.11
N ALA A 7 4.78 -14.91 -11.09
CA ALA A 7 5.05 -16.09 -11.94
C ALA A 7 5.63 -17.30 -11.19
N LYS A 8 6.12 -17.11 -9.96
CA LYS A 8 6.67 -18.16 -9.09
C LYS A 8 5.72 -18.55 -7.96
N VAL A 9 4.58 -17.93 -7.87
CA VAL A 9 3.55 -18.27 -6.89
C VAL A 9 2.90 -19.59 -7.29
N VAL A 10 2.82 -20.52 -6.34
CA VAL A 10 2.16 -21.79 -6.52
C VAL A 10 0.94 -21.92 -5.61
N ALA A 11 -0.04 -22.69 -6.05
CA ALA A 11 -1.24 -22.94 -5.26
C ALA A 11 -0.90 -23.52 -3.88
N GLY A 12 -1.59 -23.05 -2.86
CA GLY A 12 -1.36 -23.42 -1.46
C GLY A 12 -0.43 -22.49 -0.70
N MET A 13 0.18 -21.49 -1.35
CA MET A 13 0.89 -20.42 -0.67
C MET A 13 -0.09 -19.47 0.04
N VAL A 14 0.34 -18.87 1.14
CA VAL A 14 -0.48 -17.94 1.94
C VAL A 14 0.01 -16.52 1.70
N LEU A 15 -0.91 -15.62 1.42
CA LEU A 15 -0.63 -14.20 1.22
C LEU A 15 -0.15 -13.57 2.54
N GLY A 16 1.05 -13.02 2.52
CA GLY A 16 1.67 -12.43 3.71
C GLY A 16 1.29 -10.97 3.97
N GLN A 17 0.81 -10.28 2.95
CA GLN A 17 0.37 -8.88 3.02
C GLN A 17 -0.85 -8.67 2.14
N GLU A 18 -1.82 -7.89 2.62
CA GLU A 18 -2.98 -7.49 1.85
C GLU A 18 -2.60 -6.75 0.56
N ILE A 19 -3.38 -6.94 -0.48
CA ILE A 19 -3.25 -6.23 -1.76
C ILE A 19 -4.42 -5.27 -1.87
N LEU A 20 -4.13 -3.98 -2.04
CA LEU A 20 -5.12 -2.93 -2.13
C LEU A 20 -5.33 -2.49 -3.59
N ASP A 21 -6.53 -2.00 -3.92
CA ASP A 21 -6.80 -1.27 -5.16
C ASP A 21 -6.43 0.23 -5.03
N GLY A 22 -6.66 1.02 -6.09
CA GLY A 22 -6.37 2.46 -6.13
C GLY A 22 -7.19 3.30 -5.15
N GLU A 23 -8.31 2.77 -4.67
CA GLU A 23 -9.15 3.40 -3.66
C GLU A 23 -8.77 2.98 -2.23
N GLY A 24 -7.75 2.12 -2.09
CA GLY A 24 -7.31 1.59 -0.80
C GLY A 24 -8.18 0.47 -0.24
N LYS A 25 -9.06 -0.13 -1.06
CA LYS A 25 -9.87 -1.28 -0.68
C LYS A 25 -9.08 -2.57 -0.90
N ALA A 26 -9.20 -3.53 0.03
CA ALA A 26 -8.52 -4.81 -0.11
C ALA A 26 -9.10 -5.62 -1.28
N LEU A 27 -8.24 -5.91 -2.26
CA LEU A 27 -8.48 -6.87 -3.35
C LEU A 27 -8.34 -8.31 -2.84
N LEU A 28 -7.31 -8.54 -2.01
CA LEU A 28 -7.05 -9.78 -1.30
C LEU A 28 -6.52 -9.46 0.09
N GLU A 29 -7.06 -10.13 1.09
CA GLU A 29 -6.67 -9.94 2.49
C GLU A 29 -5.42 -10.77 2.82
N LYS A 30 -4.60 -10.29 3.77
CA LYS A 30 -3.53 -11.06 4.39
C LYS A 30 -4.06 -12.38 4.92
N GLY A 31 -3.33 -13.47 4.74
CA GLY A 31 -3.74 -14.81 5.16
C GLY A 31 -4.56 -15.56 4.10
N THR A 32 -4.91 -14.93 2.97
CA THR A 32 -5.61 -15.60 1.88
C THR A 32 -4.76 -16.73 1.32
N LEU A 33 -5.35 -17.92 1.20
CA LEU A 33 -4.75 -19.06 0.52
C LEU A 33 -4.80 -18.83 -0.98
N LEU A 34 -3.65 -18.77 -1.62
CA LEU A 34 -3.53 -18.48 -3.04
C LEU A 34 -3.79 -19.74 -3.87
N GLY A 35 -4.73 -19.63 -4.79
CA GLY A 35 -5.03 -20.61 -5.80
C GLY A 35 -4.63 -20.12 -7.20
N GLN A 36 -5.02 -20.87 -8.19
CA GLN A 36 -4.75 -20.53 -9.58
C GLN A 36 -5.59 -19.31 -10.04
N GLU A 37 -6.81 -19.20 -9.50
CA GLU A 37 -7.73 -18.11 -9.82
C GLU A 37 -7.23 -16.76 -9.28
N GLU A 38 -6.82 -16.71 -8.01
CA GLU A 38 -6.25 -15.51 -7.38
C GLU A 38 -4.98 -15.06 -8.11
N THR A 39 -4.11 -16.02 -8.45
CA THR A 39 -2.86 -15.72 -9.15
C THR A 39 -3.12 -15.16 -10.54
N GLN A 40 -4.07 -15.74 -11.30
CA GLN A 40 -4.45 -15.24 -12.63
C GLN A 40 -5.10 -13.86 -12.55
N ARG A 41 -5.96 -13.63 -11.56
CA ARG A 41 -6.57 -12.31 -11.32
C ARG A 41 -5.51 -11.25 -11.05
N LEU A 42 -4.54 -11.54 -10.19
CA LEU A 42 -3.44 -10.60 -9.88
C LEU A 42 -2.55 -10.34 -11.10
N LEU A 43 -2.28 -11.37 -11.92
CA LEU A 43 -1.58 -11.19 -13.19
C LEU A 43 -2.34 -10.28 -14.15
N GLY A 44 -3.66 -10.45 -14.26
CA GLY A 44 -4.53 -9.60 -15.08
C GLY A 44 -4.56 -8.15 -14.62
N LEU A 45 -4.34 -7.88 -13.33
CA LEU A 45 -4.21 -6.54 -12.74
C LEU A 45 -2.77 -6.00 -12.80
N GLY A 46 -1.85 -6.68 -13.49
CA GLY A 46 -0.48 -6.23 -13.67
C GLY A 46 0.39 -6.30 -12.40
N VAL A 47 -0.02 -7.07 -11.38
CA VAL A 47 0.77 -7.29 -10.16
C VAL A 47 2.02 -8.09 -10.52
N SER A 48 3.21 -7.51 -10.28
CA SER A 48 4.50 -8.13 -10.63
C SER A 48 4.97 -9.17 -9.62
N GLY A 49 4.55 -9.07 -8.37
CA GLY A 49 4.88 -9.99 -7.29
C GLY A 49 4.16 -9.65 -6.00
N ILE A 50 4.19 -10.55 -5.04
CA ILE A 50 3.46 -10.46 -3.78
C ILE A 50 4.31 -10.93 -2.61
N TYR A 51 3.91 -10.57 -1.38
CA TYR A 51 4.50 -11.13 -0.18
C TYR A 51 3.80 -12.42 0.21
N ILE A 52 4.59 -13.46 0.43
CA ILE A 52 4.13 -14.79 0.86
C ILE A 52 4.53 -14.99 2.32
N GLU A 53 3.62 -15.52 3.11
CA GLU A 53 3.93 -16.00 4.46
C GLU A 53 4.64 -17.36 4.34
N ASP A 54 5.82 -17.45 4.94
CA ASP A 54 6.56 -18.70 5.05
C ASP A 54 6.93 -18.97 6.51
N GLY A 55 7.18 -20.24 6.83
CA GLY A 55 7.47 -20.66 8.20
C GLY A 55 8.77 -20.08 8.81
N PHE A 56 9.62 -19.47 7.98
CA PHE A 56 10.89 -18.86 8.40
C PHE A 56 10.74 -17.39 8.78
N SER A 57 9.67 -16.72 8.32
CA SER A 57 9.39 -15.31 8.55
C SER A 57 8.14 -15.08 9.41
N SER A 58 7.66 -16.11 10.11
CA SER A 58 6.56 -15.98 11.05
C SER A 58 6.93 -15.02 12.18
N GLY A 59 6.12 -13.97 12.37
CA GLY A 59 6.35 -12.95 13.41
C GLY A 59 7.02 -11.66 12.92
N VAL A 60 7.46 -11.59 11.66
CA VAL A 60 7.90 -10.33 11.05
C VAL A 60 6.66 -9.62 10.48
N GLU A 61 6.20 -8.58 11.16
CA GLU A 61 5.18 -7.68 10.62
C GLU A 61 5.87 -6.62 9.77
N ALA A 62 5.50 -6.51 8.48
CA ALA A 62 5.86 -5.35 7.69
C ALA A 62 5.00 -4.18 8.17
N ARG A 63 5.61 -3.28 8.93
CA ARG A 63 4.97 -2.04 9.34
C ARG A 63 5.24 -0.97 8.28
N GLY A 64 4.19 -0.33 7.78
CA GLY A 64 4.32 0.87 6.95
C GLY A 64 4.81 2.04 7.78
N LEU A 65 5.32 3.09 7.11
CA LEU A 65 5.70 4.36 7.76
C LEU A 65 4.50 5.05 8.40
N ILE A 66 3.32 4.86 7.84
CA ILE A 66 2.03 5.35 8.34
C ILE A 66 1.07 4.19 8.52
N SER A 67 0.05 4.37 9.34
CA SER A 67 -0.98 3.36 9.59
C SER A 67 -1.74 2.99 8.31
N PRO A 68 -2.28 1.77 8.22
CA PRO A 68 -3.09 1.35 7.08
C PRO A 68 -4.29 2.28 6.83
N ALA A 69 -4.94 2.74 7.90
CA ALA A 69 -6.08 3.65 7.81
C ALA A 69 -5.69 4.99 7.17
N LEU A 70 -4.57 5.59 7.61
CA LEU A 70 -4.07 6.85 7.07
C LEU A 70 -3.59 6.69 5.62
N CYS A 71 -2.99 5.54 5.29
CA CYS A 71 -2.60 5.19 3.92
C CYS A 71 -3.82 5.09 2.99
N GLN A 72 -4.90 4.44 3.42
CA GLN A 72 -6.15 4.33 2.65
C GLN A 72 -6.79 5.70 2.42
N GLU A 73 -6.82 6.55 3.45
CA GLU A 73 -7.36 7.91 3.32
C GLU A 73 -6.53 8.75 2.34
N ALA A 74 -5.20 8.67 2.42
CA ALA A 74 -4.30 9.34 1.47
C ALA A 74 -4.53 8.89 0.03
N LEU A 75 -4.69 7.58 -0.18
CA LEU A 75 -4.99 7.03 -1.51
C LEU A 75 -6.30 7.54 -2.07
N ARG A 76 -7.38 7.56 -1.27
CA ARG A 76 -8.68 8.10 -1.68
C ARG A 76 -8.58 9.56 -2.07
N LEU A 77 -7.93 10.38 -1.24
CA LEU A 77 -7.78 11.80 -1.51
C LEU A 77 -6.98 12.02 -2.80
N VAL A 78 -5.87 11.31 -3.01
CA VAL A 78 -5.10 11.40 -4.25
C VAL A 78 -5.91 10.92 -5.45
N HIS A 79 -6.63 9.80 -5.33
CA HIS A 79 -7.53 9.32 -6.39
C HIS A 79 -8.58 10.37 -6.75
N ASP A 80 -9.24 10.97 -5.77
CA ASP A 80 -10.26 12.02 -6.00
C ASP A 80 -9.66 13.29 -6.65
N LEU A 81 -8.41 13.65 -6.33
CA LEU A 81 -7.67 14.73 -6.99
C LEU A 81 -7.40 14.45 -8.48
N PHE A 82 -7.25 13.19 -8.88
CA PHE A 82 -7.05 12.82 -10.28
C PHE A 82 -8.36 12.67 -11.07
N GLN A 83 -9.52 12.66 -10.40
CA GLN A 83 -10.84 12.63 -11.05
C GLN A 83 -11.32 14.06 -11.30
N GLU A 84 -11.51 14.43 -12.58
CA GLU A 84 -11.92 15.80 -12.96
C GLU A 84 -13.21 16.26 -12.28
N GLU A 85 -14.15 15.33 -12.06
CA GLU A 85 -15.44 15.62 -11.42
C GLU A 85 -15.30 15.90 -9.92
N LYS A 86 -14.40 15.18 -9.25
CA LYS A 86 -14.18 15.26 -7.80
C LYS A 86 -13.11 16.28 -7.40
N PHE A 87 -12.21 16.64 -8.30
CA PHE A 87 -11.13 17.60 -8.03
C PHE A 87 -11.61 18.91 -7.39
N ARG A 88 -12.82 19.36 -7.77
CA ARG A 88 -13.42 20.60 -7.22
C ARG A 88 -14.02 20.42 -5.83
N GLU A 89 -14.25 19.19 -5.40
CA GLU A 89 -14.83 18.86 -4.09
C GLU A 89 -13.76 18.69 -3.02
N VAL A 90 -12.52 18.37 -3.42
CA VAL A 90 -11.37 18.26 -2.50
C VAL A 90 -10.94 19.64 -2.05
N GLY A 91 -11.15 19.94 -0.77
CA GLY A 91 -10.77 21.20 -0.16
C GLY A 91 -9.27 21.28 0.11
N GLN A 92 -8.72 22.50 0.08
CA GLN A 92 -7.34 22.72 0.50
C GLN A 92 -7.11 22.31 1.97
N ASP A 93 -8.12 22.47 2.81
CA ASP A 93 -8.07 22.12 4.24
C ASP A 93 -7.95 20.61 4.43
N ASP A 94 -8.58 19.78 3.57
CA ASP A 94 -8.48 18.30 3.60
C ASP A 94 -7.06 17.84 3.34
N ILE A 95 -6.40 18.47 2.35
CA ILE A 95 -5.00 18.18 2.00
C ILE A 95 -4.07 18.56 3.17
N ILE A 96 -4.28 19.72 3.75
CA ILE A 96 -3.47 20.23 4.88
C ILE A 96 -3.66 19.33 6.10
N ASP A 97 -4.89 18.95 6.42
CA ASP A 97 -5.18 18.07 7.56
C ASP A 97 -4.54 16.71 7.41
N LEU A 98 -4.67 16.09 6.23
CA LEU A 98 -4.03 14.82 5.92
C LEU A 98 -2.51 14.90 6.02
N ALA A 99 -1.89 15.94 5.46
CA ALA A 99 -0.45 16.15 5.52
C ALA A 99 0.04 16.32 6.97
N ARG A 100 -0.70 17.05 7.80
CA ARG A 100 -0.40 17.21 9.22
C ARG A 100 -0.45 15.87 9.96
N ARG A 101 -1.49 15.07 9.75
CA ARG A 101 -1.65 13.75 10.40
C ARG A 101 -0.56 12.77 9.97
N ILE A 102 -0.15 12.80 8.69
CA ILE A 102 1.00 12.03 8.21
C ILE A 102 2.28 12.45 8.96
N ALA A 103 2.53 13.74 9.07
CA ALA A 103 3.70 14.26 9.77
C ALA A 103 3.69 13.90 11.28
N GLU A 104 2.54 14.00 11.94
CA GLU A 104 2.39 13.61 13.36
C GLU A 104 2.68 12.13 13.59
N GLU A 105 2.18 11.25 12.71
CA GLU A 105 2.42 9.82 12.80
C GLU A 105 3.88 9.46 12.53
N LEU A 106 4.52 10.10 11.55
CA LEU A 106 5.95 9.93 11.27
C LEU A 106 6.83 10.40 12.43
N ILE A 107 6.49 11.52 13.07
CA ILE A 107 7.21 12.02 14.26
C ILE A 107 7.07 11.06 15.44
N ALA A 108 5.90 10.47 15.63
CA ALA A 108 5.65 9.48 16.67
C ALA A 108 6.39 8.16 16.41
N GLY A 109 6.60 7.79 15.14
CA GLY A 109 7.22 6.52 14.71
C GLY A 109 8.72 6.56 14.45
N LYS A 110 9.47 7.51 14.96
CA LYS A 110 10.89 7.83 14.64
C LYS A 110 11.91 6.66 14.64
N GLU A 111 11.58 5.50 15.17
CA GLU A 111 12.49 4.33 15.25
C GLU A 111 12.16 3.23 14.22
N MET A 112 11.25 3.47 13.28
CA MET A 112 10.83 2.43 12.35
C MET A 112 11.69 2.42 11.09
N LEU A 113 12.41 1.30 10.87
CA LEU A 113 13.06 1.00 9.61
C LEU A 113 12.00 0.77 8.51
N TYR A 114 12.14 1.52 7.41
CA TYR A 114 11.29 1.35 6.22
C TYR A 114 11.75 0.11 5.45
N ASP A 115 10.93 -0.92 5.43
CA ASP A 115 11.15 -2.12 4.61
C ASP A 115 9.84 -2.53 3.90
N ARG A 116 9.32 -1.64 3.07
CA ARG A 116 8.08 -1.92 2.36
C ARG A 116 8.23 -1.68 0.86
N MET A 117 8.33 -2.77 0.10
CA MET A 117 7.97 -2.75 -1.31
C MET A 117 6.46 -2.96 -1.40
N ASP A 118 5.73 -1.91 -1.79
CA ASP A 118 4.30 -2.02 -1.98
C ASP A 118 3.97 -2.86 -3.22
N VAL A 119 3.19 -3.92 -3.03
CA VAL A 119 2.70 -4.79 -4.11
C VAL A 119 1.39 -4.24 -4.62
N ARG A 120 1.30 -3.95 -5.94
CA ARG A 120 0.16 -3.21 -6.50
C ARG A 120 -0.21 -3.60 -7.92
N ALA A 121 -1.46 -3.34 -8.28
CA ALA A 121 -1.91 -3.35 -9.66
C ALA A 121 -1.23 -2.24 -10.47
N ALA A 122 -0.90 -2.51 -11.73
CA ALA A 122 -0.17 -1.55 -12.57
C ALA A 122 -0.96 -0.25 -12.84
N ASP A 123 -2.28 -0.36 -12.94
CA ASP A 123 -3.16 0.77 -13.24
C ASP A 123 -3.24 1.79 -12.09
N ASP A 124 -3.02 1.34 -10.86
CA ASP A 124 -3.10 2.16 -9.65
C ASP A 124 -1.74 2.71 -9.19
N TYR A 125 -0.67 2.39 -9.92
CA TYR A 125 0.72 2.74 -9.54
C TYR A 125 0.90 4.24 -9.28
N ALA A 126 0.26 5.09 -10.08
CA ALA A 126 0.41 6.54 -9.98
C ALA A 126 -0.06 7.09 -8.62
N TYR A 127 -1.19 6.61 -8.11
CA TYR A 127 -1.76 7.06 -6.83
C TYR A 127 -0.86 6.67 -5.66
N PHE A 128 -0.44 5.45 -5.66
CA PHE A 128 0.45 4.93 -4.62
C PHE A 128 1.84 5.56 -4.67
N HIS A 129 2.36 5.80 -5.87
CA HIS A 129 3.62 6.51 -6.03
C HIS A 129 3.52 7.92 -5.44
N ALA A 130 2.44 8.65 -5.71
CA ALA A 130 2.21 9.98 -5.16
C ALA A 130 2.17 9.97 -3.62
N VAL A 131 1.44 9.03 -3.01
CA VAL A 131 1.38 8.88 -1.55
C VAL A 131 2.76 8.53 -0.97
N ASN A 132 3.48 7.57 -1.57
CA ASN A 132 4.81 7.18 -1.11
C ASN A 132 5.82 8.34 -1.22
N VAL A 133 5.79 9.10 -2.31
CA VAL A 133 6.65 10.29 -2.47
C VAL A 133 6.34 11.33 -1.41
N ALA A 134 5.06 11.58 -1.13
CA ALA A 134 4.65 12.54 -0.08
C ALA A 134 5.15 12.10 1.30
N VAL A 135 4.94 10.83 1.67
CA VAL A 135 5.37 10.26 2.97
C VAL A 135 6.88 10.30 3.12
N LEU A 136 7.64 9.87 2.09
CA LEU A 136 9.11 9.90 2.12
C LEU A 136 9.66 11.33 2.16
N SER A 137 9.02 12.27 1.45
CA SER A 137 9.40 13.68 1.48
C SER A 137 9.17 14.29 2.86
N ALA A 138 8.02 13.99 3.49
CA ALA A 138 7.73 14.42 4.86
C ALA A 138 8.74 13.84 5.84
N MET A 139 9.08 12.56 5.72
CA MET A 139 10.08 11.90 6.56
C MET A 139 11.46 12.56 6.46
N LEU A 140 11.90 12.91 5.24
CA LEU A 140 13.17 13.63 5.02
C LEU A 140 13.14 15.05 5.59
N GLY A 141 11.99 15.72 5.56
CA GLY A 141 11.83 17.07 6.08
C GLY A 141 11.76 17.16 7.63
N ILE A 142 11.50 16.04 8.31
CA ILE A 142 11.40 15.96 9.77
C ILE A 142 12.78 15.70 10.43
N GLN A 143 13.78 15.24 9.66
CA GLN A 143 15.15 15.04 10.14
C GLN A 143 15.89 16.36 10.34
#